data_182c2a76d49d6b895ac52bbae5ee50cc
#
_entry.id   182c2a76d49d6b895ac52bbae5ee50cc
#
_cell.length_a   1.000
_cell.length_b   1.000
_cell.length_c   1.000
_cell.angle_alpha   90.00
_cell.angle_beta   90.00
_cell.angle_gamma   90.00
#
_symmetry.space_group_name_H-M   'P 1'
#
loop_
_entity.id
_entity.type
_entity.pdbx_description
1 polymer ?
#
loop_
_entity_poly.entity_id
_entity_poly.type
_entity_poly.pdbx_seq_one_letter_code
_entity_poly.pdbx_strand_id
1 'polypeptide(L)'
;SSLRQVSPNTTTAQAVVGAGAHLIEVYGQLAAAQMLIPAGSCPTVGITGLALGGGIGVLGRAYGMTSDNIDSLQMVTADGVLRTCSPNQHEDLYWASRGGGGGNFGIVTSFTFKTHPIPAINLFTLEWAWGDAGAVLESWMQWLPNTPKELWSNCQLDSNGSAGGGGVVKVTGVFAGPTAACSSALAPLLSAAGSTPSYQFVGPEDYFRAMTIEGGCEGESVSQCDAVTRSAFVAKSSYINAALSGAGVSSIIDAISSLATTVPSVGGGIVFDGYGGVINDVAADATAFVHRAAVACAQYSVTYGSGNPPDSIAAGVTAWLNETQTRFAPYATGSYQNYIDPTLPNWAEAYYGSNLPRLSQIKRKWDSDDYFHFAQSIPLSA
;
A
#
# COMPACT_ATOMS: atom_id res chain seq x y z
N SER A 1 23.34 -10.57 5.06
CA SER A 1 24.15 -10.04 3.94
C SER A 1 24.17 -8.51 4.04
N SER A 2 25.18 -7.88 3.44
CA SER A 2 25.28 -6.40 3.40
C SER A 2 24.05 -5.74 2.73
N LEU A 3 23.39 -6.45 1.84
CA LEU A 3 22.15 -5.99 1.18
C LEU A 3 20.90 -5.97 2.11
N ARG A 4 20.97 -6.51 3.31
CA ARG A 4 19.88 -6.42 4.32
C ARG A 4 20.24 -5.50 5.48
N GLN A 5 21.37 -4.79 5.40
CA GLN A 5 21.79 -3.89 6.46
C GLN A 5 20.94 -2.63 6.49
N VAL A 6 20.56 -2.20 7.70
CA VAL A 6 19.91 -0.92 7.98
C VAL A 6 20.81 -0.14 8.91
N SER A 7 21.20 1.07 8.51
CA SER A 7 22.17 1.91 9.23
C SER A 7 21.57 3.31 9.48
N PRO A 8 20.89 3.51 10.62
CA PRO A 8 20.39 4.82 11.00
C PRO A 8 21.51 5.82 11.32
N ASN A 9 21.32 7.07 10.95
CA ASN A 9 22.19 8.19 11.32
C ASN A 9 21.35 9.33 11.93
N THR A 10 21.35 9.40 13.25
CA THR A 10 20.57 10.40 14.00
C THR A 10 21.07 11.83 13.82
N THR A 11 22.36 12.00 13.47
CA THR A 11 22.95 13.32 13.25
C THR A 11 22.44 13.97 11.96
N THR A 12 22.25 13.18 10.90
CA THR A 12 21.76 13.68 9.60
C THR A 12 20.28 13.45 9.41
N ALA A 13 19.60 12.80 10.35
CA ALA A 13 18.21 12.32 10.22
C ALA A 13 18.00 11.49 8.94
N GLN A 14 18.93 10.57 8.65
CA GLN A 14 18.90 9.69 7.49
C GLN A 14 19.13 8.24 7.91
N ALA A 15 18.76 7.32 7.02
CA ALA A 15 19.11 5.91 7.16
C ALA A 15 19.56 5.34 5.81
N VAL A 16 20.67 4.62 5.80
CA VAL A 16 21.08 3.81 4.65
C VAL A 16 20.46 2.43 4.82
N VAL A 17 19.68 2.00 3.83
CA VAL A 17 18.96 0.73 3.82
C VAL A 17 19.38 -0.08 2.61
N GLY A 18 19.91 -1.27 2.85
CA GLY A 18 20.27 -2.22 1.79
C GLY A 18 19.02 -2.75 1.07
N ALA A 19 19.12 -2.93 -0.23
CA ALA A 19 17.99 -3.26 -1.10
C ALA A 19 17.27 -4.59 -0.77
N GLY A 20 17.93 -5.50 -0.09
CA GLY A 20 17.37 -6.78 0.33
C GLY A 20 16.70 -6.78 1.71
N ALA A 21 16.60 -5.63 2.39
CA ALA A 21 15.96 -5.53 3.69
C ALA A 21 14.44 -5.73 3.58
N HIS A 22 13.85 -6.41 4.54
CA HIS A 22 12.42 -6.50 4.73
C HIS A 22 11.92 -5.40 5.68
N LEU A 23 10.67 -5.02 5.55
CA LEU A 23 10.10 -3.90 6.32
C LEU A 23 10.26 -4.08 7.83
N ILE A 24 10.07 -5.30 8.35
CA ILE A 24 10.21 -5.54 9.79
C ILE A 24 11.65 -5.30 10.29
N GLU A 25 12.68 -5.55 9.46
CA GLU A 25 14.06 -5.25 9.80
C GLU A 25 14.30 -3.74 9.81
N VAL A 26 13.72 -3.03 8.83
CA VAL A 26 13.77 -1.57 8.75
C VAL A 26 13.12 -0.95 9.99
N TYR A 27 11.90 -1.39 10.34
CA TYR A 27 11.18 -0.89 11.51
C TYR A 27 11.93 -1.15 12.81
N GLY A 28 12.45 -2.37 13.02
CA GLY A 28 13.19 -2.71 14.23
C GLY A 28 14.44 -1.86 14.43
N GLN A 29 15.24 -1.65 13.36
CA GLN A 29 16.46 -0.86 13.44
C GLN A 29 16.17 0.64 13.60
N LEU A 30 15.19 1.17 12.89
CA LEU A 30 14.81 2.58 13.00
C LEU A 30 14.17 2.91 14.36
N ALA A 31 13.29 2.04 14.86
CA ALA A 31 12.68 2.20 16.17
C ALA A 31 13.73 2.27 17.30
N ALA A 32 14.74 1.40 17.25
CA ALA A 32 15.85 1.41 18.21
C ALA A 32 16.64 2.75 18.19
N ALA A 33 16.66 3.43 17.05
CA ALA A 33 17.27 4.75 16.87
C ALA A 33 16.29 5.93 17.09
N GLN A 34 15.06 5.67 17.53
CA GLN A 34 13.98 6.65 17.67
C GLN A 34 13.62 7.37 16.36
N MET A 35 13.70 6.65 15.26
CA MET A 35 13.46 7.15 13.90
C MET A 35 12.40 6.29 13.20
N LEU A 36 11.76 6.85 12.18
CA LEU A 36 10.84 6.13 11.30
C LEU A 36 10.97 6.59 9.84
N ILE A 37 10.50 5.75 8.93
CA ILE A 37 10.07 6.10 7.59
C ILE A 37 8.62 5.62 7.38
N PRO A 38 7.79 6.32 6.59
CA PRO A 38 6.49 5.79 6.21
C PRO A 38 6.69 4.63 5.24
N ALA A 39 6.12 3.46 5.55
CA ALA A 39 6.16 2.29 4.68
C ALA A 39 5.00 1.33 4.98
N GLY A 40 4.86 0.24 4.21
CA GLY A 40 3.76 -0.70 4.28
C GLY A 40 3.65 -1.47 5.59
N SER A 41 2.50 -2.08 5.86
CA SER A 41 2.25 -2.85 7.08
C SER A 41 2.87 -4.26 7.05
N CYS A 42 2.93 -4.92 5.89
CA CYS A 42 3.36 -6.32 5.80
C CYS A 42 4.85 -6.50 6.12
N PRO A 43 5.23 -7.30 7.15
CA PRO A 43 6.59 -7.37 7.68
C PRO A 43 7.62 -7.94 6.69
N THR A 44 7.22 -8.89 5.84
CA THR A 44 8.10 -9.60 4.90
C THR A 44 8.22 -8.94 3.53
N VAL A 45 7.56 -7.81 3.31
CA VAL A 45 7.70 -7.05 2.06
C VAL A 45 9.10 -6.46 1.96
N GLY A 46 9.75 -6.67 0.80
CA GLY A 46 11.06 -6.08 0.50
C GLY A 46 10.97 -4.59 0.26
N ILE A 47 11.83 -3.82 0.95
CA ILE A 47 11.86 -2.35 0.84
C ILE A 47 12.01 -1.85 -0.60
N THR A 48 12.77 -2.58 -1.43
CA THR A 48 13.06 -2.16 -2.81
C THR A 48 11.82 -2.20 -3.67
N GLY A 49 11.08 -3.33 -3.68
CA GLY A 49 9.86 -3.43 -4.48
C GLY A 49 8.82 -2.40 -4.06
N LEU A 50 8.65 -2.24 -2.75
CA LEU A 50 7.74 -1.25 -2.19
C LEU A 50 8.11 0.18 -2.63
N ALA A 51 9.34 0.62 -2.34
CA ALA A 51 9.78 1.99 -2.56
C ALA A 51 9.82 2.37 -4.05
N LEU A 52 10.28 1.47 -4.93
CA LEU A 52 10.35 1.74 -6.37
C LEU A 52 8.97 1.95 -7.01
N GLY A 53 7.92 1.35 -6.46
CA GLY A 53 6.55 1.54 -6.94
C GLY A 53 5.77 2.64 -6.20
N GLY A 54 6.42 3.40 -5.33
CA GLY A 54 5.81 4.44 -4.51
C GLY A 54 5.81 4.09 -3.03
N GLY A 55 5.15 3.01 -2.63
CA GLY A 55 5.10 2.54 -1.25
C GLY A 55 4.08 3.27 -0.40
N ILE A 56 2.81 2.86 -0.51
CA ILE A 56 1.77 3.27 0.44
C ILE A 56 1.98 2.57 1.77
N GLY A 57 1.64 3.21 2.85
CA GLY A 57 1.62 2.56 4.14
C GLY A 57 1.26 3.44 5.31
N VAL A 58 1.41 2.82 6.46
CA VAL A 58 1.17 3.41 7.77
C VAL A 58 1.96 4.70 7.92
N LEU A 59 1.33 5.76 8.42
CA LEU A 59 1.87 7.12 8.53
C LEU A 59 2.14 7.85 7.18
N GLY A 60 1.75 7.26 6.04
CA GLY A 60 1.95 7.90 4.72
C GLY A 60 1.24 9.24 4.60
N ARG A 61 0.06 9.41 5.19
CA ARG A 61 -0.65 10.68 5.18
C ARG A 61 0.10 11.79 5.93
N ALA A 62 0.86 11.43 6.97
CA ALA A 62 1.67 12.39 7.73
C ALA A 62 3.01 12.73 7.08
N TYR A 63 3.64 11.75 6.41
CA TYR A 63 5.04 11.86 5.98
C TYR A 63 5.27 11.59 4.49
N GLY A 64 4.22 11.36 3.69
CA GLY A 64 4.31 11.01 2.27
C GLY A 64 4.48 9.50 2.05
N MET A 65 4.66 9.11 0.79
CA MET A 65 4.94 7.71 0.44
C MET A 65 6.38 7.33 0.81
N THR A 66 6.68 6.04 0.86
CA THR A 66 8.06 5.56 1.08
C THR A 66 9.02 6.20 0.07
N SER A 67 8.63 6.28 -1.20
CA SER A 67 9.41 6.90 -2.28
C SER A 67 9.65 8.39 -2.12
N ASP A 68 8.77 9.11 -1.43
CA ASP A 68 8.91 10.55 -1.20
C ASP A 68 10.00 10.87 -0.19
N ASN A 69 10.38 9.85 0.59
CA ASN A 69 11.44 9.94 1.60
C ASN A 69 12.79 9.40 1.12
N ILE A 70 12.95 9.08 -0.18
CA ILE A 70 14.24 8.72 -0.77
C ILE A 70 15.04 9.99 -1.01
N ASP A 71 16.18 10.17 -0.33
CA ASP A 71 17.15 11.23 -0.62
C ASP A 71 18.06 10.85 -1.78
N SER A 72 18.49 9.58 -1.81
CA SER A 72 19.29 9.03 -2.91
C SER A 72 19.21 7.50 -2.93
N LEU A 73 19.61 6.91 -4.06
CA LEU A 73 19.75 5.45 -4.18
C LEU A 73 20.98 5.11 -5.01
N GLN A 74 21.49 3.89 -4.84
CA GLN A 74 22.51 3.30 -5.68
C GLN A 74 21.91 2.21 -6.55
N MET A 75 22.19 2.25 -7.85
CA MET A 75 21.64 1.34 -8.85
C MET A 75 22.73 0.90 -9.83
N VAL A 76 22.75 -0.39 -10.17
CA VAL A 76 23.51 -0.92 -11.31
C VAL A 76 22.60 -0.88 -12.53
N THR A 77 22.97 -0.10 -13.54
CA THR A 77 22.23 0.07 -14.81
C THR A 77 22.62 -1.00 -15.84
N ALA A 78 21.95 -1.03 -17.01
CA ALA A 78 22.10 -2.07 -18.03
C ALA A 78 23.55 -2.22 -18.56
N ASP A 79 24.34 -1.16 -18.52
CA ASP A 79 25.76 -1.17 -18.88
C ASP A 79 26.70 -1.72 -17.78
N GLY A 80 26.13 -2.24 -16.67
CA GLY A 80 26.87 -2.81 -15.54
C GLY A 80 27.53 -1.80 -14.62
N VAL A 81 27.25 -0.50 -14.77
CA VAL A 81 27.86 0.57 -13.98
C VAL A 81 27.02 0.90 -12.76
N LEU A 82 27.65 0.93 -11.58
CA LEU A 82 27.02 1.42 -10.35
C LEU A 82 26.88 2.94 -10.39
N ARG A 83 25.66 3.44 -10.20
CA ARG A 83 25.34 4.86 -10.22
C ARG A 83 24.65 5.29 -8.94
N THR A 84 24.98 6.49 -8.48
CA THR A 84 24.21 7.19 -7.44
C THR A 84 23.17 8.05 -8.12
N CYS A 85 21.90 7.87 -7.76
CA CYS A 85 20.78 8.64 -8.29
C CYS A 85 20.23 9.53 -7.16
N SER A 86 20.14 10.82 -7.40
CA SER A 86 19.68 11.84 -6.44
C SER A 86 19.12 13.06 -7.19
N PRO A 87 18.55 14.07 -6.51
CA PRO A 87 18.11 15.30 -7.17
C PRO A 87 19.16 16.03 -8.00
N ASN A 88 20.45 15.80 -7.69
CA ASN A 88 21.57 16.49 -8.34
C ASN A 88 22.44 15.57 -9.21
N GLN A 89 22.15 14.27 -9.27
CA GLN A 89 22.93 13.28 -10.00
C GLN A 89 22.03 12.20 -10.57
N HIS A 90 22.05 11.98 -11.89
CA HIS A 90 21.14 11.07 -12.61
C HIS A 90 19.69 11.32 -12.20
N GLU A 91 19.26 12.57 -12.24
CA GLU A 91 17.95 13.06 -11.79
C GLU A 91 16.78 12.30 -12.43
N ASP A 92 16.93 11.93 -13.70
CA ASP A 92 15.93 11.18 -14.44
C ASP A 92 15.73 9.76 -13.87
N LEU A 93 16.81 9.04 -13.56
CA LEU A 93 16.75 7.74 -12.87
C LEU A 93 16.18 7.88 -11.45
N TYR A 94 16.58 8.95 -10.73
CA TYR A 94 16.05 9.25 -9.41
C TYR A 94 14.54 9.50 -9.46
N TRP A 95 14.07 10.28 -10.43
CA TRP A 95 12.64 10.52 -10.65
C TRP A 95 11.90 9.21 -10.96
N ALA A 96 12.42 8.42 -11.91
CA ALA A 96 11.84 7.16 -12.34
C ALA A 96 11.77 6.11 -11.21
N SER A 97 12.77 6.09 -10.33
CA SER A 97 12.83 5.17 -9.18
C SER A 97 11.89 5.51 -8.05
N ARG A 98 11.13 6.60 -8.15
CA ARG A 98 10.15 7.02 -7.16
C ARG A 98 8.72 6.88 -7.70
N GLY A 99 8.35 5.62 -8.02
CA GLY A 99 7.03 5.26 -8.51
C GLY A 99 6.97 4.60 -9.89
N GLY A 100 8.10 4.47 -10.60
CA GLY A 100 8.18 3.80 -11.89
C GLY A 100 8.25 2.28 -11.83
N GLY A 101 8.28 1.71 -10.61
CA GLY A 101 8.33 0.25 -10.40
C GLY A 101 9.70 -0.36 -10.44
N GLY A 102 9.82 -1.54 -9.83
CA GLY A 102 11.04 -2.32 -9.82
C GLY A 102 11.31 -3.02 -11.16
N GLY A 103 12.59 -3.34 -11.42
CA GLY A 103 12.97 -4.16 -12.57
C GLY A 103 12.94 -3.47 -13.94
N ASN A 104 12.81 -2.13 -13.99
CA ASN A 104 12.68 -1.39 -15.27
C ASN A 104 13.97 -0.70 -15.72
N PHE A 105 14.78 -0.19 -14.79
CA PHE A 105 15.91 0.70 -15.12
C PHE A 105 17.25 0.18 -14.63
N GLY A 106 17.28 -0.83 -13.75
CA GLY A 106 18.46 -1.36 -13.13
C GLY A 106 18.18 -2.12 -11.84
N ILE A 107 19.24 -2.57 -11.19
CA ILE A 107 19.21 -3.28 -9.90
C ILE A 107 19.66 -2.32 -8.80
N VAL A 108 18.73 -1.93 -7.93
CA VAL A 108 19.06 -1.11 -6.76
C VAL A 108 19.84 -1.94 -5.74
N THR A 109 20.86 -1.35 -5.16
CA THR A 109 21.70 -1.99 -4.13
C THR A 109 21.48 -1.39 -2.75
N SER A 110 21.15 -0.09 -2.68
CA SER A 110 20.82 0.60 -1.43
C SER A 110 20.01 1.87 -1.65
N PHE A 111 19.33 2.30 -0.61
CA PHE A 111 18.67 3.60 -0.50
C PHE A 111 19.27 4.39 0.65
N THR A 112 19.28 5.71 0.52
CA THR A 112 19.38 6.65 1.63
C THR A 112 18.03 7.31 1.80
N PHE A 113 17.35 7.03 2.92
CA PHE A 113 16.07 7.63 3.25
C PHE A 113 16.25 8.81 4.20
N LYS A 114 15.51 9.89 3.98
CA LYS A 114 15.16 10.85 5.00
C LYS A 114 14.30 10.15 6.04
N THR A 115 14.61 10.34 7.31
CA THR A 115 13.86 9.77 8.43
C THR A 115 13.17 10.86 9.24
N HIS A 116 12.19 10.44 10.04
CA HIS A 116 11.43 11.31 10.91
C HIS A 116 11.59 10.84 12.37
N PRO A 117 11.51 11.73 13.38
CA PRO A 117 11.43 11.31 14.77
C PRO A 117 10.11 10.57 15.00
N ILE A 118 10.13 9.57 15.88
CA ILE A 118 8.91 8.85 16.26
C ILE A 118 8.02 9.78 17.11
N PRO A 119 6.79 10.08 16.65
CA PRO A 119 5.82 10.83 17.46
C PRO A 119 5.16 9.94 18.53
N ALA A 120 4.30 10.49 19.35
CA ALA A 120 3.33 9.68 20.08
C ALA A 120 2.46 8.92 19.07
N ILE A 121 2.31 7.62 19.25
CA ILE A 121 1.51 6.76 18.38
C ILE A 121 0.27 6.32 19.12
N ASN A 122 -0.88 6.36 18.46
CA ASN A 122 -2.10 5.74 18.91
C ASN A 122 -2.62 4.82 17.80
N LEU A 123 -3.00 3.62 18.19
CA LEU A 123 -3.73 2.69 17.34
C LEU A 123 -5.22 2.82 17.58
N PHE A 124 -6.01 2.55 16.55
CA PHE A 124 -7.44 2.30 16.70
C PHE A 124 -7.88 1.13 15.83
N THR A 125 -8.84 0.38 16.37
CA THR A 125 -9.53 -0.70 15.68
C THR A 125 -11.00 -0.58 16.04
N LEU A 126 -11.84 -0.49 15.02
CA LEU A 126 -13.29 -0.41 15.12
C LEU A 126 -13.86 -1.51 14.25
N GLU A 127 -14.76 -2.34 14.80
CA GLU A 127 -15.38 -3.44 14.06
C GLU A 127 -16.90 -3.32 14.16
N TRP A 128 -17.59 -3.59 13.06
CA TRP A 128 -19.05 -3.62 13.00
C TRP A 128 -19.52 -4.93 12.38
N ALA A 129 -20.77 -5.27 12.67
CA ALA A 129 -21.43 -6.38 12.01
C ALA A 129 -21.57 -6.12 10.51
N TRP A 130 -21.58 -7.18 9.70
CA TRP A 130 -21.68 -7.07 8.24
C TRP A 130 -22.90 -6.25 7.76
N GLY A 131 -24.01 -6.29 8.49
CA GLY A 131 -25.19 -5.49 8.17
C GLY A 131 -24.95 -3.99 8.09
N ASP A 132 -23.91 -3.49 8.75
CA ASP A 132 -23.54 -2.06 8.78
C ASP A 132 -22.49 -1.71 7.71
N ALA A 133 -21.98 -2.69 6.94
CA ALA A 133 -20.83 -2.52 6.07
C ALA A 133 -21.00 -1.39 5.04
N GLY A 134 -22.18 -1.24 4.46
CA GLY A 134 -22.47 -0.16 3.53
C GLY A 134 -22.38 1.22 4.18
N ALA A 135 -23.02 1.40 5.33
CA ALA A 135 -23.02 2.66 6.08
C ALA A 135 -21.61 3.02 6.58
N VAL A 136 -20.86 2.02 7.06
CA VAL A 136 -19.49 2.22 7.54
C VAL A 136 -18.55 2.62 6.39
N LEU A 137 -18.60 1.92 5.24
CA LEU A 137 -17.78 2.25 4.08
C LEU A 137 -18.08 3.66 3.55
N GLU A 138 -19.36 4.00 3.40
CA GLU A 138 -19.78 5.33 2.94
C GLU A 138 -19.30 6.42 3.91
N SER A 139 -19.48 6.21 5.21
CA SER A 139 -19.04 7.13 6.25
C SER A 139 -17.53 7.27 6.26
N TRP A 140 -16.76 6.18 6.15
CA TRP A 140 -15.30 6.19 6.11
C TRP A 140 -14.78 6.97 4.89
N MET A 141 -15.37 6.75 3.71
CA MET A 141 -14.98 7.45 2.47
C MET A 141 -15.22 8.96 2.53
N GLN A 142 -16.27 9.39 3.23
CA GLN A 142 -16.59 10.82 3.42
C GLN A 142 -15.76 11.45 4.55
N TRP A 143 -15.47 10.68 5.58
CA TRP A 143 -14.73 11.13 6.76
C TRP A 143 -13.25 11.30 6.50
N LEU A 144 -12.59 10.31 5.86
CA LEU A 144 -11.14 10.25 5.74
C LEU A 144 -10.51 11.49 5.10
N PRO A 145 -11.01 12.06 3.99
CA PRO A 145 -10.45 13.27 3.39
C PRO A 145 -10.45 14.51 4.30
N ASN A 146 -11.35 14.51 5.29
CA ASN A 146 -11.54 15.63 6.23
C ASN A 146 -10.80 15.44 7.55
N THR A 147 -10.02 14.36 7.70
CA THR A 147 -9.24 14.09 8.90
C THR A 147 -7.88 14.79 8.87
N PRO A 148 -7.26 15.05 10.03
CA PRO A 148 -5.88 15.49 10.09
C PRO A 148 -4.95 14.54 9.35
N LYS A 149 -3.88 15.07 8.75
CA LYS A 149 -2.89 14.26 8.03
C LYS A 149 -2.16 13.26 8.94
N GLU A 150 -2.13 13.51 10.23
CA GLU A 150 -1.57 12.63 11.27
C GLU A 150 -2.35 11.33 11.40
N LEU A 151 -3.59 11.25 10.88
CA LEU A 151 -4.42 10.05 10.89
C LEU A 151 -4.29 9.30 9.58
N TRP A 152 -3.74 8.08 9.63
CA TRP A 152 -3.86 7.10 8.57
C TRP A 152 -4.89 6.04 8.93
N SER A 153 -5.65 5.55 7.98
CA SER A 153 -6.68 4.54 8.19
C SER A 153 -6.89 3.68 6.94
N ASN A 154 -7.29 2.43 7.17
CA ASN A 154 -7.89 1.59 6.14
C ASN A 154 -9.31 1.14 6.56
N CYS A 155 -10.10 0.73 5.56
CA CYS A 155 -11.40 0.09 5.76
C CYS A 155 -11.36 -1.29 5.10
N GLN A 156 -11.60 -2.34 5.87
CA GLN A 156 -11.52 -3.74 5.47
C GLN A 156 -12.92 -4.35 5.43
N LEU A 157 -13.24 -4.97 4.34
CA LEU A 157 -14.52 -5.65 4.08
C LEU A 157 -14.19 -7.10 3.75
N ASP A 158 -14.26 -7.98 4.75
CA ASP A 158 -13.86 -9.37 4.63
C ASP A 158 -15.06 -10.30 4.53
N SER A 159 -15.05 -11.18 3.54
CA SER A 159 -15.95 -12.32 3.46
C SER A 159 -15.41 -13.47 4.30
N ASN A 160 -16.26 -14.06 5.14
CA ASN A 160 -15.90 -15.25 5.93
C ASN A 160 -16.07 -16.57 5.16
N GLY A 161 -16.38 -16.51 3.86
CA GLY A 161 -16.60 -17.69 3.00
C GLY A 161 -17.90 -18.45 3.26
N SER A 162 -18.78 -17.97 4.15
CA SER A 162 -20.05 -18.60 4.45
C SER A 162 -21.17 -18.07 3.56
N ALA A 163 -21.96 -18.95 2.97
CA ALA A 163 -23.11 -18.57 2.15
C ALA A 163 -24.14 -17.77 2.98
N GLY A 164 -24.46 -16.57 2.50
CA GLY A 164 -25.45 -15.67 3.11
C GLY A 164 -24.91 -14.75 4.21
N GLY A 165 -23.61 -14.78 4.51
CA GLY A 165 -22.99 -13.88 5.49
C GLY A 165 -21.76 -13.18 4.95
N GLY A 166 -21.69 -11.87 5.06
CA GLY A 166 -20.45 -11.15 5.11
C GLY A 166 -19.69 -11.51 6.39
N GLY A 167 -18.44 -11.16 6.46
CA GLY A 167 -17.65 -11.28 7.69
C GLY A 167 -17.86 -10.10 8.63
N VAL A 168 -16.80 -9.35 8.83
CA VAL A 168 -16.75 -8.14 9.65
C VAL A 168 -16.37 -6.98 8.75
N VAL A 169 -16.94 -5.82 9.00
CA VAL A 169 -16.36 -4.58 8.48
C VAL A 169 -15.49 -3.97 9.56
N LYS A 170 -14.24 -3.68 9.19
CA LYS A 170 -13.23 -3.22 10.13
C LYS A 170 -12.59 -1.93 9.63
N VAL A 171 -12.49 -0.95 10.51
CA VAL A 171 -11.73 0.28 10.28
C VAL A 171 -10.58 0.31 11.26
N THR A 172 -9.35 0.26 10.75
CA THR A 172 -8.15 0.37 11.58
C THR A 172 -7.32 1.57 11.18
N GLY A 173 -6.37 1.92 12.01
CA GLY A 173 -5.39 2.91 11.64
C GLY A 173 -4.51 3.38 12.78
N VAL A 174 -3.64 4.31 12.41
CA VAL A 174 -2.63 4.91 13.27
C VAL A 174 -2.79 6.42 13.29
N PHE A 175 -2.72 6.99 14.47
CA PHE A 175 -2.69 8.43 14.67
C PHE A 175 -1.34 8.86 15.27
N ALA A 176 -0.63 9.74 14.56
CA ALA A 176 0.64 10.31 14.97
C ALA A 176 0.41 11.55 15.85
N GLY A 177 0.08 11.36 17.13
CA GLY A 177 -0.22 12.46 18.06
C GLY A 177 -0.87 11.99 19.36
N PRO A 178 -1.34 12.91 20.20
CA PRO A 178 -1.94 12.59 21.49
C PRO A 178 -3.26 11.81 21.37
N THR A 179 -3.55 10.90 22.32
CA THR A 179 -4.78 10.07 22.36
C THR A 179 -6.07 10.88 22.28
N ALA A 180 -6.13 12.02 22.97
CA ALA A 180 -7.31 12.88 22.93
C ALA A 180 -7.60 13.43 21.53
N ALA A 181 -6.57 13.75 20.74
CA ALA A 181 -6.72 14.19 19.36
C ALA A 181 -7.15 13.04 18.45
N CYS A 182 -6.62 11.83 18.68
CA CYS A 182 -7.07 10.61 17.98
C CYS A 182 -8.57 10.38 18.20
N SER A 183 -9.02 10.37 19.46
CA SER A 183 -10.44 10.19 19.81
C SER A 183 -11.33 11.26 19.18
N SER A 184 -10.88 12.52 19.18
CA SER A 184 -11.62 13.62 18.54
C SER A 184 -11.71 13.45 17.03
N ALA A 185 -10.66 12.96 16.36
CA ALA A 185 -10.66 12.71 14.93
C ALA A 185 -11.59 11.54 14.54
N LEU A 186 -11.78 10.54 15.41
CA LEU A 186 -12.65 9.39 15.18
C LEU A 186 -14.15 9.70 15.44
N ALA A 187 -14.48 10.69 16.25
CA ALA A 187 -15.86 10.98 16.66
C ALA A 187 -16.81 11.22 15.47
N PRO A 188 -16.46 11.95 14.40
CA PRO A 188 -17.34 12.10 13.23
C PRO A 188 -17.65 10.78 12.52
N LEU A 189 -16.67 9.87 12.38
CA LEU A 189 -16.88 8.55 11.80
C LEU A 189 -17.86 7.72 12.64
N LEU A 190 -17.63 7.65 13.95
CA LEU A 190 -18.50 6.92 14.88
C LEU A 190 -19.95 7.44 14.88
N SER A 191 -20.10 8.77 14.72
CA SER A 191 -21.43 9.36 14.61
C SER A 191 -22.12 9.07 13.27
N ALA A 192 -21.35 9.10 12.15
CA ALA A 192 -21.90 8.94 10.80
C ALA A 192 -22.22 7.49 10.46
N ALA A 193 -21.49 6.51 11.03
CA ALA A 193 -21.75 5.09 10.82
C ALA A 193 -23.14 4.62 11.25
N GLY A 194 -23.82 5.40 12.13
CA GLY A 194 -25.21 5.16 12.52
C GLY A 194 -25.44 3.98 13.46
N SER A 195 -24.40 3.18 13.73
CA SER A 195 -24.44 2.05 14.66
C SER A 195 -23.18 2.02 15.53
N THR A 196 -23.30 1.40 16.71
CA THR A 196 -22.16 1.25 17.63
C THR A 196 -21.26 0.10 17.16
N PRO A 197 -19.93 0.28 17.12
CA PRO A 197 -19.00 -0.82 16.84
C PRO A 197 -19.20 -1.99 17.81
N SER A 198 -19.16 -3.21 17.32
CA SER A 198 -19.16 -4.43 18.15
C SER A 198 -17.83 -4.62 18.90
N TYR A 199 -16.75 -4.04 18.36
CA TYR A 199 -15.45 -3.94 19.02
C TYR A 199 -14.85 -2.56 18.77
N GLN A 200 -14.25 -1.98 19.81
CA GLN A 200 -13.55 -0.70 19.73
C GLN A 200 -12.30 -0.72 20.62
N PHE A 201 -11.18 -0.42 20.01
CA PHE A 201 -9.94 -0.09 20.70
C PHE A 201 -9.44 1.27 20.21
N VAL A 202 -9.01 2.13 21.09
CA VAL A 202 -8.31 3.40 20.81
C VAL A 202 -7.33 3.65 21.94
N GLY A 203 -6.04 3.64 21.66
CA GLY A 203 -5.06 3.82 22.73
C GLY A 203 -3.63 4.04 22.24
N PRO A 204 -2.76 4.53 23.17
CA PRO A 204 -1.35 4.72 22.89
C PRO A 204 -0.63 3.40 22.72
N GLU A 205 0.37 3.37 21.81
CA GLU A 205 1.18 2.21 21.56
C GLU A 205 2.64 2.61 21.27
N ASP A 206 3.57 1.69 21.52
CA ASP A 206 4.94 1.81 21.03
C ASP A 206 4.97 1.70 19.51
N TYR A 207 5.83 2.48 18.84
CA TYR A 207 5.89 2.49 17.37
C TYR A 207 6.19 1.13 16.77
N PHE A 208 7.21 0.41 17.28
CA PHE A 208 7.56 -0.89 16.72
C PHE A 208 6.44 -1.90 16.93
N ARG A 209 5.84 -1.90 18.13
CA ARG A 209 4.70 -2.75 18.43
C ARG A 209 3.48 -2.39 17.57
N ALA A 210 3.21 -1.11 17.33
CA ALA A 210 2.17 -0.68 16.40
C ALA A 210 2.38 -1.27 15.00
N MET A 211 3.63 -1.26 14.49
CA MET A 211 3.95 -1.85 13.18
C MET A 211 3.82 -3.37 13.18
N THR A 212 4.09 -4.07 14.28
CA THR A 212 3.88 -5.52 14.37
C THR A 212 2.40 -5.90 14.48
N ILE A 213 1.57 -5.06 15.13
CA ILE A 213 0.11 -5.21 15.16
C ILE A 213 -0.48 -5.05 13.76
N GLU A 214 -0.14 -3.95 13.06
CA GLU A 214 -0.58 -3.71 11.67
C GLU A 214 -0.06 -4.80 10.71
N GLY A 215 1.09 -5.38 11.01
CA GLY A 215 1.70 -6.48 10.25
C GLY A 215 1.16 -7.88 10.57
N GLY A 216 0.27 -8.01 11.56
CA GLY A 216 -0.30 -9.30 11.98
C GLY A 216 0.68 -10.23 12.67
N CYS A 217 1.76 -9.70 13.29
CA CYS A 217 2.74 -10.47 14.06
C CYS A 217 3.02 -9.84 15.44
N GLU A 218 1.96 -9.39 16.11
CA GLU A 218 2.03 -8.79 17.44
C GLU A 218 2.74 -9.71 18.45
N GLY A 219 3.66 -9.14 19.23
CA GLY A 219 4.42 -9.85 20.26
C GLY A 219 5.58 -10.68 19.74
N GLU A 220 5.76 -10.78 18.43
CA GLU A 220 6.84 -11.51 17.80
C GLU A 220 8.11 -10.64 17.66
N SER A 221 9.28 -11.31 17.70
CA SER A 221 10.55 -10.66 17.37
C SER A 221 10.66 -10.35 15.88
N VAL A 222 11.62 -9.50 15.50
CA VAL A 222 11.93 -9.21 14.08
C VAL A 222 12.13 -10.50 13.27
N SER A 223 12.86 -11.49 13.81
CA SER A 223 13.13 -12.74 13.11
C SER A 223 11.90 -13.64 12.98
N GLN A 224 10.99 -13.61 13.93
CA GLN A 224 9.74 -14.36 13.88
C GLN A 224 8.76 -13.73 12.89
N CYS A 225 8.60 -12.41 12.93
CA CYS A 225 7.81 -11.68 11.92
C CYS A 225 8.36 -11.88 10.49
N ASP A 226 9.69 -11.94 10.33
CA ASP A 226 10.34 -12.18 9.02
C ASP A 226 10.15 -13.64 8.52
N ALA A 227 9.83 -14.55 9.41
CA ALA A 227 9.63 -15.98 9.13
C ALA A 227 8.16 -16.36 8.91
N VAL A 228 7.24 -15.39 8.82
CA VAL A 228 5.80 -15.65 8.59
C VAL A 228 5.60 -16.48 7.33
N THR A 229 4.75 -17.52 7.45
CA THR A 229 4.45 -18.42 6.33
C THR A 229 3.79 -17.65 5.17
N ARG A 230 4.34 -17.81 3.99
CA ARG A 230 3.78 -17.23 2.77
C ARG A 230 2.51 -17.95 2.37
N SER A 231 1.47 -17.19 2.05
CA SER A 231 0.23 -17.71 1.48
C SER A 231 0.18 -17.40 -0.01
N ALA A 232 -0.37 -18.32 -0.81
CA ALA A 232 -0.71 -18.04 -2.19
C ALA A 232 -1.95 -17.14 -2.21
N PHE A 233 -1.90 -16.06 -2.97
CA PHE A 233 -3.03 -15.14 -3.14
C PHE A 233 -3.08 -14.59 -4.57
N VAL A 234 -4.24 -14.11 -4.97
CA VAL A 234 -4.43 -13.29 -6.17
C VAL A 234 -5.09 -11.98 -5.75
N ALA A 235 -4.67 -10.90 -6.39
CA ALA A 235 -5.19 -9.57 -6.08
C ALA A 235 -5.29 -8.72 -7.34
N LYS A 236 -6.20 -7.73 -7.28
CA LYS A 236 -6.29 -6.61 -8.20
C LYS A 236 -6.44 -5.33 -7.38
N SER A 237 -6.32 -4.17 -8.02
CA SER A 237 -6.48 -2.89 -7.34
C SER A 237 -7.14 -1.84 -8.20
N SER A 238 -7.74 -0.86 -7.53
CA SER A 238 -8.32 0.34 -8.16
C SER A 238 -8.07 1.57 -7.31
N TYR A 239 -7.53 2.63 -7.91
CA TYR A 239 -7.48 3.94 -7.29
C TYR A 239 -8.81 4.66 -7.43
N ILE A 240 -9.21 5.36 -6.36
CA ILE A 240 -10.48 6.10 -6.27
C ILE A 240 -10.15 7.53 -5.85
N ASN A 241 -10.55 8.51 -6.68
CA ASN A 241 -10.25 9.93 -6.46
C ASN A 241 -11.40 10.70 -5.80
N ALA A 242 -12.56 10.07 -5.61
CA ALA A 242 -13.71 10.66 -4.94
C ALA A 242 -14.47 9.61 -4.14
N ALA A 243 -15.17 10.01 -3.09
CA ALA A 243 -16.01 9.11 -2.32
C ALA A 243 -17.02 8.40 -3.24
N LEU A 244 -17.25 7.11 -3.00
CA LEU A 244 -18.23 6.32 -3.73
C LEU A 244 -19.64 6.86 -3.44
N SER A 245 -20.50 6.86 -4.46
CA SER A 245 -21.93 7.11 -4.27
C SER A 245 -22.61 5.95 -3.52
N GLY A 246 -23.79 6.15 -2.98
CA GLY A 246 -24.55 5.07 -2.34
C GLY A 246 -24.75 3.86 -3.26
N ALA A 247 -24.99 4.07 -4.57
CA ALA A 247 -25.07 2.99 -5.55
C ALA A 247 -23.70 2.28 -5.74
N GLY A 248 -22.60 3.03 -5.71
CA GLY A 248 -21.26 2.46 -5.76
C GLY A 248 -20.94 1.61 -4.53
N VAL A 249 -21.26 2.13 -3.34
CA VAL A 249 -21.12 1.38 -2.08
C VAL A 249 -21.93 0.08 -2.14
N SER A 250 -23.22 0.14 -2.51
CA SER A 250 -24.06 -1.06 -2.62
C SER A 250 -23.47 -2.08 -3.59
N SER A 251 -22.98 -1.63 -4.75
CA SER A 251 -22.36 -2.51 -5.75
C SER A 251 -21.12 -3.24 -5.21
N ILE A 252 -20.30 -2.57 -4.39
CA ILE A 252 -19.10 -3.17 -3.76
C ILE A 252 -19.49 -4.16 -2.66
N ILE A 253 -20.47 -3.83 -1.81
CA ILE A 253 -20.98 -4.76 -0.79
C ILE A 253 -21.56 -6.02 -1.44
N ASP A 254 -22.27 -5.89 -2.55
CA ASP A 254 -22.79 -7.03 -3.33
C ASP A 254 -21.65 -7.88 -3.90
N ALA A 255 -20.56 -7.25 -4.38
CA ALA A 255 -19.39 -7.98 -4.87
C ALA A 255 -18.79 -8.88 -3.79
N ILE A 256 -18.61 -8.36 -2.58
CA ILE A 256 -18.05 -9.15 -1.47
C ILE A 256 -19.02 -10.25 -1.03
N SER A 257 -20.31 -9.93 -0.94
CA SER A 257 -21.34 -10.91 -0.58
C SER A 257 -21.43 -12.05 -1.61
N SER A 258 -21.14 -11.76 -2.89
CA SER A 258 -21.15 -12.78 -3.95
C SER A 258 -19.96 -13.73 -3.89
N LEU A 259 -18.84 -13.37 -3.24
CA LEU A 259 -17.66 -14.24 -3.16
C LEU A 259 -17.99 -15.59 -2.52
N ALA A 260 -18.70 -15.57 -1.41
CA ALA A 260 -19.09 -16.78 -0.69
C ALA A 260 -20.04 -17.71 -1.47
N THR A 261 -20.82 -17.17 -2.42
CA THR A 261 -21.68 -17.95 -3.31
C THR A 261 -20.95 -18.42 -4.56
N THR A 262 -20.02 -17.62 -5.09
CA THR A 262 -19.24 -17.94 -6.29
C THR A 262 -18.14 -18.96 -5.99
N VAL A 263 -17.48 -18.82 -4.85
CA VAL A 263 -16.37 -19.69 -4.41
C VAL A 263 -16.55 -20.03 -2.93
N PRO A 264 -17.44 -20.96 -2.60
CA PRO A 264 -17.70 -21.35 -1.21
C PRO A 264 -16.42 -21.79 -0.48
N SER A 265 -16.31 -21.42 0.80
CA SER A 265 -15.20 -21.77 1.69
C SER A 265 -13.87 -21.10 1.36
N VAL A 266 -13.85 -20.09 0.50
CA VAL A 266 -12.66 -19.29 0.21
C VAL A 266 -12.81 -17.92 0.87
N GLY A 267 -11.84 -17.55 1.68
CA GLY A 267 -11.76 -16.23 2.30
C GLY A 267 -11.15 -15.19 1.36
N GLY A 268 -11.69 -13.99 1.40
CA GLY A 268 -11.19 -12.86 0.63
C GLY A 268 -11.99 -11.61 0.94
N GLY A 269 -11.59 -10.49 0.36
CA GLY A 269 -12.26 -9.24 0.64
C GLY A 269 -11.66 -8.06 -0.12
N ILE A 270 -12.03 -6.89 0.33
CA ILE A 270 -11.54 -5.62 -0.19
C ILE A 270 -11.01 -4.78 0.97
N VAL A 271 -9.77 -4.34 0.83
CA VAL A 271 -9.14 -3.37 1.73
C VAL A 271 -9.01 -2.05 0.99
N PHE A 272 -9.55 -0.99 1.58
CA PHE A 272 -9.38 0.38 1.11
C PHE A 272 -8.29 1.05 1.94
N ASP A 273 -7.10 1.21 1.37
CA ASP A 273 -6.03 1.99 1.99
C ASP A 273 -6.25 3.49 1.78
N GLY A 274 -6.24 4.25 2.88
CA GLY A 274 -6.49 5.69 2.86
C GLY A 274 -5.32 6.49 2.32
N TYR A 275 -5.60 7.38 1.36
CA TYR A 275 -4.71 8.38 0.79
C TYR A 275 -5.03 9.78 1.33
N GLY A 276 -4.38 10.80 0.81
CA GLY A 276 -4.55 12.19 1.27
C GLY A 276 -3.37 12.71 2.09
N GLY A 277 -3.53 13.86 2.72
CA GLY A 277 -2.46 14.51 3.48
C GLY A 277 -1.23 14.78 2.61
N VAL A 278 -0.03 14.55 3.17
CA VAL A 278 1.25 14.82 2.47
C VAL A 278 1.40 14.04 1.16
N ILE A 279 0.77 12.87 1.01
CA ILE A 279 0.78 12.13 -0.25
C ILE A 279 0.21 12.98 -1.40
N ASN A 280 -0.90 13.67 -1.13
CA ASN A 280 -1.62 14.46 -2.14
C ASN A 280 -1.07 15.89 -2.29
N ASP A 281 -0.19 16.34 -1.38
CA ASP A 281 0.51 17.64 -1.50
C ASP A 281 1.61 17.57 -2.58
N VAL A 282 2.03 16.38 -2.99
CA VAL A 282 3.05 16.16 -4.03
C VAL A 282 2.39 16.19 -5.41
N ALA A 283 2.91 17.00 -6.34
CA ALA A 283 2.38 17.04 -7.70
C ALA A 283 2.53 15.70 -8.43
N ALA A 284 1.57 15.35 -9.30
CA ALA A 284 1.51 14.05 -9.96
C ALA A 284 2.73 13.76 -10.88
N ASP A 285 3.43 14.78 -11.32
CA ASP A 285 4.64 14.72 -12.17
C ASP A 285 5.95 14.95 -11.41
N ALA A 286 5.90 15.27 -10.10
CA ALA A 286 7.09 15.46 -9.28
C ALA A 286 7.90 14.18 -9.03
N THR A 287 7.23 13.03 -9.14
CA THR A 287 7.82 11.69 -9.10
C THR A 287 7.16 10.83 -10.17
N ALA A 288 7.65 9.62 -10.41
CA ALA A 288 7.01 8.70 -11.36
C ALA A 288 5.64 8.18 -10.87
N PHE A 289 5.35 8.27 -9.56
CA PHE A 289 4.06 7.90 -8.99
C PHE A 289 2.99 8.96 -9.29
N VAL A 290 2.02 8.62 -10.14
CA VAL A 290 1.04 9.55 -10.72
C VAL A 290 -0.23 9.74 -9.86
N HIS A 291 -0.60 8.77 -9.01
CA HIS A 291 -1.92 8.70 -8.33
C HIS A 291 -2.01 9.62 -7.11
N ARG A 292 -1.64 10.90 -7.26
CA ARG A 292 -1.57 11.89 -6.18
C ARG A 292 -2.92 12.51 -5.79
N ALA A 293 -3.97 12.28 -6.58
CA ALA A 293 -5.32 12.76 -6.28
C ALA A 293 -6.20 11.69 -5.59
N ALA A 294 -5.66 10.52 -5.30
CA ALA A 294 -6.43 9.44 -4.73
C ALA A 294 -6.94 9.76 -3.32
N VAL A 295 -8.18 9.37 -3.05
CA VAL A 295 -8.78 9.30 -1.71
C VAL A 295 -8.45 7.94 -1.07
N ALA A 296 -8.50 6.88 -1.88
CA ALA A 296 -8.17 5.53 -1.45
C ALA A 296 -7.63 4.69 -2.60
N CYS A 297 -6.87 3.63 -2.25
CA CYS A 297 -6.58 2.49 -3.11
C CYS A 297 -7.34 1.28 -2.59
N ALA A 298 -8.24 0.72 -3.39
CA ALA A 298 -8.91 -0.53 -3.08
C ALA A 298 -8.05 -1.69 -3.59
N GLN A 299 -7.64 -2.59 -2.69
CA GLN A 299 -7.09 -3.90 -3.03
C GLN A 299 -8.16 -4.95 -2.79
N TYR A 300 -8.54 -5.69 -3.81
CA TYR A 300 -9.44 -6.82 -3.68
C TYR A 300 -8.66 -8.11 -3.96
N SER A 301 -8.74 -9.05 -3.02
CA SER A 301 -7.88 -10.22 -2.99
C SER A 301 -8.57 -11.45 -2.42
N VAL A 302 -8.04 -12.60 -2.82
CA VAL A 302 -8.41 -13.91 -2.28
C VAL A 302 -7.14 -14.65 -1.91
N THR A 303 -7.13 -15.25 -0.73
CA THR A 303 -6.01 -16.04 -0.21
C THR A 303 -6.37 -17.53 -0.25
N TYR A 304 -5.49 -18.34 -0.82
CA TYR A 304 -5.69 -19.78 -0.96
C TYR A 304 -5.05 -20.61 0.18
N GLY A 305 -4.38 -19.99 1.14
CA GLY A 305 -3.56 -20.69 2.12
C GLY A 305 -2.25 -21.24 1.51
N SER A 306 -1.86 -22.45 1.90
CA SER A 306 -0.65 -23.09 1.38
C SER A 306 -0.97 -23.98 0.18
N GLY A 307 -0.42 -23.68 -0.97
CA GLY A 307 -0.51 -24.51 -2.19
C GLY A 307 -1.34 -23.89 -3.32
N ASN A 308 -1.36 -24.56 -4.45
CA ASN A 308 -2.19 -24.16 -5.59
C ASN A 308 -3.63 -24.63 -5.38
N PRO A 309 -4.63 -23.76 -5.58
CA PRO A 309 -6.03 -24.17 -5.50
C PRO A 309 -6.39 -25.11 -6.66
N PRO A 310 -7.44 -25.93 -6.51
CA PRO A 310 -8.04 -26.64 -7.66
C PRO A 310 -8.45 -25.66 -8.77
N ASP A 311 -8.36 -26.10 -10.03
CA ASP A 311 -8.65 -25.25 -11.21
C ASP A 311 -10.04 -24.59 -11.15
N SER A 312 -11.05 -25.30 -10.64
CA SER A 312 -12.41 -24.74 -10.47
C SER A 312 -12.46 -23.58 -9.47
N ILE A 313 -11.70 -23.67 -8.40
CA ILE A 313 -11.56 -22.59 -7.40
C ILE A 313 -10.83 -21.39 -8.03
N ALA A 314 -9.70 -21.64 -8.71
CA ALA A 314 -8.93 -20.61 -9.39
C ALA A 314 -9.77 -19.87 -10.44
N ALA A 315 -10.56 -20.59 -11.22
CA ALA A 315 -11.46 -20.01 -12.23
C ALA A 315 -12.56 -19.16 -11.58
N GLY A 316 -13.19 -19.65 -10.51
CA GLY A 316 -14.21 -18.90 -9.77
C GLY A 316 -13.67 -17.61 -9.14
N VAL A 317 -12.48 -17.68 -8.53
CA VAL A 317 -11.80 -16.49 -7.97
C VAL A 317 -11.45 -15.48 -9.07
N THR A 318 -10.94 -15.95 -10.21
CA THR A 318 -10.62 -15.07 -11.34
C THR A 318 -11.89 -14.38 -11.86
N ALA A 319 -13.01 -15.09 -11.95
CA ALA A 319 -14.28 -14.53 -12.36
C ALA A 319 -14.77 -13.46 -11.37
N TRP A 320 -14.68 -13.73 -10.06
CA TRP A 320 -15.04 -12.77 -9.01
C TRP A 320 -14.16 -11.51 -9.04
N LEU A 321 -12.84 -11.65 -9.19
CA LEU A 321 -11.92 -10.51 -9.28
C LEU A 321 -12.23 -9.64 -10.51
N ASN A 322 -12.52 -10.25 -11.65
CA ASN A 322 -12.86 -9.53 -12.89
C ASN A 322 -14.21 -8.81 -12.76
N GLU A 323 -15.21 -9.44 -12.15
CA GLU A 323 -16.50 -8.81 -11.87
C GLU A 323 -16.33 -7.64 -10.90
N THR A 324 -15.57 -7.83 -9.82
CA THR A 324 -15.27 -6.77 -8.86
C THR A 324 -14.55 -5.59 -9.53
N GLN A 325 -13.59 -5.85 -10.40
CA GLN A 325 -12.92 -4.81 -11.20
C GLN A 325 -13.91 -4.05 -12.09
N THR A 326 -14.85 -4.75 -12.72
CA THR A 326 -15.91 -4.14 -13.54
C THR A 326 -16.81 -3.23 -12.69
N ARG A 327 -17.12 -3.61 -11.44
CA ARG A 327 -17.90 -2.80 -10.51
C ARG A 327 -17.15 -1.53 -10.06
N PHE A 328 -15.81 -1.59 -9.97
CA PHE A 328 -14.98 -0.43 -9.69
C PHE A 328 -14.79 0.49 -10.91
N ALA A 329 -14.92 -0.01 -12.14
CA ALA A 329 -14.58 0.73 -13.36
C ALA A 329 -15.19 2.15 -13.46
N PRO A 330 -16.45 2.41 -13.04
CA PRO A 330 -17.01 3.78 -13.07
C PRO A 330 -16.36 4.76 -12.10
N TYR A 331 -15.60 4.29 -11.13
CA TYR A 331 -15.00 5.06 -10.04
C TYR A 331 -13.47 5.03 -10.08
N ALA A 332 -12.90 4.06 -10.80
CA ALA A 332 -11.46 3.83 -10.85
C ALA A 332 -10.77 4.84 -11.78
N THR A 333 -9.63 5.35 -11.31
CA THR A 333 -8.77 6.29 -12.04
C THR A 333 -7.42 5.68 -12.40
N GLY A 334 -7.17 4.44 -12.01
CA GLY A 334 -5.94 3.69 -12.24
C GLY A 334 -5.81 2.49 -11.33
N SER A 335 -4.64 1.84 -11.37
CA SER A 335 -4.30 0.68 -10.55
C SER A 335 -2.91 0.83 -9.94
N TYR A 336 -2.66 0.12 -8.83
CA TYR A 336 -1.37 0.20 -8.14
C TYR A 336 -0.40 -0.85 -8.70
N GLN A 337 0.73 -0.39 -9.24
CA GLN A 337 1.72 -1.27 -9.86
C GLN A 337 2.39 -2.27 -8.90
N ASN A 338 2.41 -2.00 -7.58
CA ASN A 338 2.91 -2.97 -6.59
C ASN A 338 1.88 -4.09 -6.31
N TYR A 339 0.63 -3.92 -6.75
CA TYR A 339 -0.40 -4.96 -6.79
C TYR A 339 -0.58 -5.43 -8.24
N ILE A 340 0.53 -5.92 -8.83
CA ILE A 340 0.61 -6.25 -10.25
C ILE A 340 -0.50 -7.22 -10.67
N ASP A 341 -1.26 -6.84 -11.70
CA ASP A 341 -2.31 -7.65 -12.30
C ASP A 341 -1.90 -8.06 -13.72
N PRO A 342 -1.47 -9.33 -13.93
CA PRO A 342 -1.02 -9.78 -15.25
C PRO A 342 -2.15 -9.79 -16.29
N THR A 343 -3.41 -9.65 -15.87
CA THR A 343 -4.58 -9.67 -16.76
C THR A 343 -5.11 -8.27 -17.11
N LEU A 344 -4.50 -7.22 -16.56
CA LEU A 344 -4.94 -5.83 -16.79
C LEU A 344 -4.58 -5.38 -18.23
N PRO A 345 -5.56 -5.13 -19.11
CA PRO A 345 -5.28 -4.91 -20.52
C PRO A 345 -4.52 -3.61 -20.81
N ASN A 346 -4.86 -2.52 -20.12
CA ASN A 346 -4.22 -1.20 -20.30
C ASN A 346 -3.32 -0.88 -19.10
N TRP A 347 -2.52 -1.86 -18.66
CA TRP A 347 -1.73 -1.76 -17.45
C TRP A 347 -0.79 -0.56 -17.42
N ALA A 348 -0.15 -0.21 -18.54
CA ALA A 348 0.83 0.87 -18.59
C ALA A 348 0.19 2.24 -18.30
N GLU A 349 -0.98 2.50 -18.89
CA GLU A 349 -1.76 3.70 -18.62
C GLU A 349 -2.36 3.67 -17.20
N ALA A 350 -2.88 2.53 -16.77
CA ALA A 350 -3.48 2.37 -15.45
C ALA A 350 -2.46 2.56 -14.31
N TYR A 351 -1.20 2.13 -14.50
CA TYR A 351 -0.13 2.27 -13.51
C TYR A 351 0.54 3.65 -13.54
N TYR A 352 0.80 4.21 -14.72
CA TYR A 352 1.68 5.35 -14.89
C TYR A 352 0.99 6.61 -15.43
N GLY A 353 -0.22 6.49 -15.98
CA GLY A 353 -1.00 7.63 -16.49
C GLY A 353 -0.17 8.56 -17.37
N SER A 354 -0.24 9.85 -17.09
CA SER A 354 0.50 10.92 -17.83
C SER A 354 2.02 10.81 -17.70
N ASN A 355 2.56 10.04 -16.77
CA ASN A 355 4.00 9.90 -16.56
C ASN A 355 4.62 8.82 -17.48
N LEU A 356 3.82 7.97 -18.13
CA LEU A 356 4.29 6.90 -18.99
C LEU A 356 5.24 7.37 -20.13
N PRO A 357 4.96 8.44 -20.88
CA PRO A 357 5.87 8.91 -21.94
C PRO A 357 7.26 9.29 -21.43
N ARG A 358 7.35 9.94 -20.26
CA ARG A 358 8.63 10.28 -19.62
C ARG A 358 9.38 9.02 -19.15
N LEU A 359 8.68 8.04 -18.57
CA LEU A 359 9.25 6.75 -18.19
C LEU A 359 9.84 6.03 -19.39
N SER A 360 9.12 5.98 -20.53
CA SER A 360 9.62 5.37 -21.76
C SER A 360 10.85 6.09 -22.34
N GLN A 361 10.93 7.44 -22.22
CA GLN A 361 12.13 8.18 -22.61
C GLN A 361 13.34 7.83 -21.74
N ILE A 362 13.13 7.70 -20.43
CA ILE A 362 14.19 7.32 -19.48
C ILE A 362 14.62 5.87 -19.75
N LYS A 363 13.68 4.97 -20.01
CA LYS A 363 13.96 3.58 -20.38
C LYS A 363 14.86 3.51 -21.61
N ARG A 364 14.51 4.21 -22.71
CA ARG A 364 15.37 4.28 -23.92
C ARG A 364 16.78 4.81 -23.65
N LYS A 365 16.91 5.77 -22.77
CA LYS A 365 18.20 6.37 -22.45
C LYS A 365 19.12 5.41 -21.68
N TRP A 366 18.56 4.66 -20.72
CA TRP A 366 19.34 3.89 -19.75
C TRP A 366 19.37 2.40 -20.03
N ASP A 367 18.45 1.91 -20.86
CA ASP A 367 18.30 0.50 -21.20
C ASP A 367 17.75 0.36 -22.64
N SER A 368 18.49 0.87 -23.62
CA SER A 368 18.09 0.92 -25.03
C SER A 368 17.89 -0.49 -25.64
N ASP A 369 18.56 -1.48 -25.11
CA ASP A 369 18.52 -2.87 -25.58
C ASP A 369 17.42 -3.69 -24.84
N ASP A 370 16.62 -3.02 -23.98
CA ASP A 370 15.57 -3.62 -23.18
C ASP A 370 16.05 -4.83 -22.35
N TYR A 371 17.24 -4.68 -21.74
CA TYR A 371 17.84 -5.74 -20.93
C TYR A 371 17.00 -6.09 -19.70
N PHE A 372 16.44 -5.06 -19.05
CA PHE A 372 15.49 -5.20 -17.93
C PHE A 372 14.06 -5.25 -18.44
N HIS A 373 13.60 -6.43 -18.83
CA HIS A 373 12.24 -6.59 -19.33
C HIS A 373 11.46 -7.71 -18.62
N PHE A 374 10.17 -7.54 -18.57
CA PHE A 374 9.16 -8.50 -18.13
C PHE A 374 7.81 -8.13 -18.76
N ALA A 375 6.78 -8.96 -18.60
CA ALA A 375 5.52 -8.80 -19.32
C ALA A 375 4.86 -7.39 -19.20
N GLN A 376 5.07 -6.73 -18.07
CA GLN A 376 4.55 -5.37 -17.81
C GLN A 376 5.67 -4.38 -17.48
N SER A 377 6.87 -4.56 -18.06
CA SER A 377 7.94 -3.57 -17.97
C SER A 377 7.61 -2.32 -18.79
N ILE A 378 8.12 -1.17 -18.37
CA ILE A 378 7.95 0.08 -19.09
C ILE A 378 8.46 -0.08 -20.52
N PRO A 379 7.63 0.19 -21.55
CA PRO A 379 8.00 -0.01 -22.94
C PRO A 379 9.00 1.05 -23.42
N LEU A 380 9.81 0.72 -24.40
CA LEU A 380 10.73 1.66 -25.06
C LEU A 380 9.99 2.77 -25.81
N SER A 381 8.73 2.58 -26.17
CA SER A 381 7.86 3.57 -26.85
C SER A 381 6.48 3.59 -26.20
N ALA A 382 5.99 4.73 -25.83
CA ALA A 382 4.63 4.98 -25.33
C ALA A 382 4.04 6.16 -26.07
#